data_ff0257f16a015d0ccdd9c05de4ada3c3
#
_entry.id   ff0257f16a015d0ccdd9c05de4ada3c3
#
_cell.length_a   1.000
_cell.length_b   1.000
_cell.length_c   1.000
_cell.angle_alpha   90.00
_cell.angle_beta   90.00
_cell.angle_gamma   90.00
#
_symmetry.space_group_name_H-M   'P 1'
#
loop_
_entity.id
_entity.type
_entity.pdbx_description
1 polymer ?
#
loop_
_entity_poly.entity_id
_entity_poly.type
_entity_poly.pdbx_seq_one_letter_code
_entity_poly.pdbx_strand_id
1 'polypeptide(L)'
;MISFKIFTKASADALVREVAAASPDADLDLLRDSISIMLMDGDETEYAISYFGGCFLIRIFDGEYNFAYPIGLHDSADPMAAVEEIRLYAIKEEIPLVFCDVPSEELGDLIPKFRHLTVDATDPDGECYTVRVMSEAALLDELPTVKGRGSVRLTPITEADDESYFALCTDIDTNKYWGYDYREDEPDPEKDYFRENSEMEFARGSAISLAVRVKGQFVGEATLYAFDLLGGCECAVRLLPDFRGRGYATEALRLLKRLSTNMGLVYLTATVDKENIASQRMTEKCLDEVSRTDSKVKYRTEL
;
A
#
# COMPACT_ATOMS: atom_id res chain seq x y z
N MET A 1 -25.77 0.91 4.07
CA MET A 1 -24.46 0.22 4.05
C MET A 1 -24.63 -1.11 4.74
N ILE A 2 -24.37 -2.21 4.05
CA ILE A 2 -24.39 -3.55 4.61
C ILE A 2 -22.93 -4.03 4.60
N SER A 3 -22.36 -4.23 5.78
CA SER A 3 -21.00 -4.76 5.91
C SER A 3 -21.09 -6.23 6.26
N PHE A 4 -20.47 -7.08 5.46
CA PHE A 4 -20.42 -8.52 5.66
C PHE A 4 -19.08 -8.94 6.26
N LYS A 5 -19.17 -10.02 7.00
CA LYS A 5 -17.98 -10.71 7.46
C LYS A 5 -17.34 -11.49 6.30
N ILE A 6 -16.09 -11.82 6.49
CA ILE A 6 -15.31 -12.70 5.64
C ILE A 6 -16.10 -13.97 5.29
N PHE A 7 -16.11 -14.33 4.03
CA PHE A 7 -16.78 -15.54 3.56
C PHE A 7 -15.82 -16.46 2.82
N THR A 8 -16.16 -17.73 2.82
CA THR A 8 -15.47 -18.81 2.11
C THR A 8 -16.46 -19.49 1.18
N LYS A 9 -15.99 -20.40 0.32
CA LYS A 9 -16.84 -21.23 -0.54
C LYS A 9 -18.00 -21.89 0.22
N ALA A 10 -17.73 -22.38 1.45
CA ALA A 10 -18.74 -23.03 2.28
C ALA A 10 -19.82 -22.08 2.82
N SER A 11 -19.54 -20.79 2.91
CA SER A 11 -20.46 -19.77 3.43
C SER A 11 -21.10 -18.88 2.37
N ALA A 12 -20.76 -19.06 1.09
CA ALA A 12 -21.23 -18.22 -0.02
C ALA A 12 -22.78 -18.16 -0.13
N ASP A 13 -23.45 -19.30 -0.05
CA ASP A 13 -24.93 -19.34 -0.06
C ASP A 13 -25.58 -18.66 1.14
N ALA A 14 -24.92 -18.69 2.30
CA ALA A 14 -25.40 -17.98 3.48
C ALA A 14 -25.26 -16.46 3.29
N LEU A 15 -24.16 -16.00 2.72
CA LEU A 15 -23.92 -14.61 2.38
C LEU A 15 -25.00 -14.08 1.41
N VAL A 16 -25.29 -14.79 0.33
CA VAL A 16 -26.35 -14.37 -0.63
C VAL A 16 -27.70 -14.22 0.07
N ARG A 17 -28.05 -15.14 1.00
CA ARG A 17 -29.29 -15.04 1.78
C ARG A 17 -29.29 -13.84 2.75
N GLU A 18 -28.15 -13.53 3.37
CA GLU A 18 -28.01 -12.36 4.25
C GLU A 18 -28.15 -11.06 3.46
N VAL A 19 -27.54 -10.97 2.25
CA VAL A 19 -27.69 -9.82 1.37
C VAL A 19 -29.16 -9.65 0.95
N ALA A 20 -29.82 -10.73 0.51
CA ALA A 20 -31.22 -10.69 0.11
C ALA A 20 -32.14 -10.21 1.24
N ALA A 21 -31.86 -10.60 2.47
CA ALA A 21 -32.66 -10.19 3.63
C ALA A 21 -32.43 -8.73 4.02
N ALA A 22 -31.20 -8.24 3.86
CA ALA A 22 -30.80 -6.90 4.29
C ALA A 22 -30.98 -5.85 3.19
N SER A 23 -30.95 -6.25 1.91
CA SER A 23 -31.11 -5.37 0.73
C SER A 23 -32.01 -6.06 -0.30
N PRO A 24 -33.32 -5.89 -0.21
CA PRO A 24 -34.27 -6.50 -1.14
C PRO A 24 -34.06 -6.11 -2.61
N ASP A 25 -33.45 -4.95 -2.84
CA ASP A 25 -33.21 -4.39 -4.18
C ASP A 25 -31.83 -4.78 -4.73
N ALA A 26 -31.03 -5.58 -4.02
CA ALA A 26 -29.72 -6.00 -4.48
C ALA A 26 -29.84 -6.99 -5.65
N ASP A 27 -28.99 -6.83 -6.65
CA ASP A 27 -28.85 -7.80 -7.74
C ASP A 27 -28.14 -9.04 -7.25
N LEU A 28 -28.94 -10.06 -6.89
CA LEU A 28 -28.43 -11.31 -6.33
C LEU A 28 -27.81 -12.24 -7.39
N ASP A 29 -28.14 -12.05 -8.66
CA ASP A 29 -27.55 -12.82 -9.75
C ASP A 29 -26.14 -12.28 -10.03
N LEU A 30 -25.97 -10.96 -10.13
CA LEU A 30 -24.66 -10.34 -10.19
C LEU A 30 -23.76 -10.76 -9.01
N LEU A 31 -24.32 -10.77 -7.78
CA LEU A 31 -23.57 -11.20 -6.59
C LEU A 31 -23.13 -12.65 -6.69
N ARG A 32 -24.01 -13.58 -7.13
CA ARG A 32 -23.68 -15.01 -7.29
C ARG A 32 -22.60 -15.22 -8.35
N ASP A 33 -22.71 -14.54 -9.48
CA ASP A 33 -21.73 -14.62 -10.56
C ASP A 33 -20.36 -14.13 -10.11
N SER A 34 -20.32 -12.99 -9.40
CA SER A 34 -19.11 -12.41 -8.85
C SER A 34 -18.45 -13.33 -7.82
N ILE A 35 -19.24 -13.92 -6.89
CA ILE A 35 -18.75 -14.90 -5.93
C ILE A 35 -18.19 -16.13 -6.63
N SER A 36 -18.87 -16.60 -7.70
CA SER A 36 -18.43 -17.77 -8.45
C SER A 36 -17.09 -17.55 -9.15
N ILE A 37 -16.88 -16.36 -9.72
CA ILE A 37 -15.60 -15.96 -10.36
C ILE A 37 -14.50 -15.92 -9.31
N MET A 38 -14.72 -15.27 -8.17
CA MET A 38 -13.72 -15.17 -7.10
C MET A 38 -13.31 -16.52 -6.52
N LEU A 39 -14.26 -17.45 -6.36
CA LEU A 39 -13.99 -18.79 -5.84
C LEU A 39 -13.28 -19.72 -6.83
N MET A 40 -13.09 -19.29 -8.09
CA MET A 40 -12.28 -20.03 -9.06
C MET A 40 -10.78 -19.82 -8.85
N ASP A 41 -10.35 -18.73 -8.20
CA ASP A 41 -8.94 -18.38 -8.03
C ASP A 41 -8.23 -19.04 -6.84
N GLY A 42 -8.95 -19.81 -6.02
CA GLY A 42 -8.35 -20.59 -4.93
C GLY A 42 -9.21 -20.66 -3.66
N ASP A 43 -8.96 -21.68 -2.84
CA ASP A 43 -9.77 -21.95 -1.64
C ASP A 43 -9.35 -21.13 -0.39
N GLU A 44 -8.26 -20.35 -0.46
CA GLU A 44 -7.61 -19.74 0.71
C GLU A 44 -7.74 -18.20 0.79
N THR A 45 -8.29 -17.55 -0.22
CA THR A 45 -8.45 -16.08 -0.20
C THR A 45 -9.69 -15.69 0.60
N GLU A 46 -9.53 -14.79 1.54
CA GLU A 46 -10.62 -14.26 2.36
C GLU A 46 -11.20 -12.99 1.71
N TYR A 47 -12.51 -12.94 1.57
CA TYR A 47 -13.22 -11.82 0.98
C TYR A 47 -14.21 -11.21 1.96
N ALA A 48 -14.39 -9.91 1.89
CA ALA A 48 -15.52 -9.22 2.52
C ALA A 48 -16.30 -8.46 1.47
N ILE A 49 -17.62 -8.42 1.59
CA ILE A 49 -18.49 -7.72 0.65
C ILE A 49 -19.30 -6.67 1.41
N SER A 50 -19.40 -5.48 0.81
CA SER A 50 -20.30 -4.41 1.24
C SER A 50 -21.15 -3.97 0.06
N TYR A 51 -22.38 -3.56 0.32
CA TYR A 51 -23.32 -3.09 -0.71
C TYR A 51 -23.52 -1.59 -0.61
N PHE A 52 -23.42 -0.91 -1.74
CA PHE A 52 -23.51 0.54 -1.85
C PHE A 52 -24.35 0.91 -3.09
N GLY A 53 -25.51 1.52 -2.90
CA GLY A 53 -26.28 2.20 -3.94
C GLY A 53 -26.50 1.43 -5.25
N GLY A 54 -26.57 0.09 -5.21
CA GLY A 54 -26.76 -0.76 -6.40
C GLY A 54 -25.52 -1.53 -6.83
N CYS A 55 -24.35 -1.28 -6.24
CA CYS A 55 -23.14 -2.05 -6.51
C CYS A 55 -22.58 -2.74 -5.26
N PHE A 56 -21.72 -3.73 -5.47
CA PHE A 56 -21.00 -4.42 -4.40
C PHE A 56 -19.56 -3.97 -4.37
N LEU A 57 -19.08 -3.61 -3.19
CA LEU A 57 -17.67 -3.44 -2.95
C LEU A 57 -17.10 -4.74 -2.39
N ILE A 58 -16.16 -5.33 -3.12
CA ILE A 58 -15.48 -6.53 -2.71
C ILE A 58 -14.11 -6.17 -2.17
N ARG A 59 -13.83 -6.63 -0.96
CA ARG A 59 -12.56 -6.47 -0.28
C ARG A 59 -11.82 -7.79 -0.28
N ILE A 60 -10.63 -7.82 -0.81
CA ILE A 60 -9.76 -8.99 -0.83
C ILE A 60 -8.70 -8.83 0.25
N PHE A 61 -8.55 -9.88 1.06
CA PHE A 61 -7.50 -9.99 2.07
C PHE A 61 -6.55 -11.10 1.62
N ASP A 62 -5.45 -10.71 0.98
CA ASP A 62 -4.41 -11.63 0.56
C ASP A 62 -3.15 -11.29 1.37
N GLY A 63 -3.00 -11.95 2.53
CA GLY A 63 -1.87 -11.81 3.41
C GLY A 63 -1.52 -10.34 3.75
N GLU A 64 -0.65 -9.74 2.96
CA GLU A 64 -0.19 -8.36 3.15
C GLU A 64 -1.04 -7.32 2.41
N TYR A 65 -1.87 -7.75 1.44
CA TYR A 65 -2.62 -6.84 0.59
C TYR A 65 -4.08 -6.76 1.01
N ASN A 66 -4.52 -5.54 1.26
CA ASN A 66 -5.90 -5.20 1.54
C ASN A 66 -6.35 -4.18 0.49
N PHE A 67 -7.07 -4.64 -0.53
CA PHE A 67 -7.61 -3.76 -1.56
C PHE A 67 -9.08 -4.07 -1.80
N ALA A 68 -9.78 -3.11 -2.41
CA ALA A 68 -11.18 -3.27 -2.71
C ALA A 68 -11.49 -2.80 -4.13
N TYR A 69 -12.47 -3.42 -4.75
CA TYR A 69 -13.01 -3.00 -6.04
C TYR A 69 -14.54 -3.17 -6.07
N PRO A 70 -15.26 -2.24 -6.69
CA PRO A 70 -16.70 -2.37 -6.89
C PRO A 70 -17.02 -3.28 -8.08
N ILE A 71 -18.14 -3.99 -7.97
CA ILE A 71 -18.75 -4.76 -9.04
C ILE A 71 -20.15 -4.21 -9.31
N GLY A 72 -20.51 -4.10 -10.58
CA GLY A 72 -21.82 -3.59 -11.01
C GLY A 72 -21.98 -2.08 -10.83
N LEU A 73 -20.88 -1.34 -10.78
CA LEU A 73 -20.96 0.12 -10.63
C LEU A 73 -21.72 0.78 -11.79
N HIS A 74 -21.47 0.34 -13.02
CA HIS A 74 -22.14 0.81 -14.23
C HIS A 74 -23.63 0.44 -14.29
N ASP A 75 -24.05 -0.60 -13.58
CA ASP A 75 -25.46 -1.01 -13.48
C ASP A 75 -26.20 -0.31 -12.33
N SER A 76 -25.48 0.47 -11.54
CA SER A 76 -26.06 1.24 -10.43
C SER A 76 -26.98 2.34 -10.96
N ALA A 77 -28.06 2.61 -10.24
CA ALA A 77 -28.98 3.69 -10.57
C ALA A 77 -28.36 5.10 -10.44
N ASP A 78 -27.32 5.21 -9.59
CA ASP A 78 -26.52 6.43 -9.42
C ASP A 78 -25.05 6.03 -9.13
N PRO A 79 -24.25 5.77 -10.18
CA PRO A 79 -22.86 5.37 -10.03
C PRO A 79 -22.01 6.37 -9.25
N MET A 80 -22.27 7.67 -9.42
CA MET A 80 -21.49 8.70 -8.73
C MET A 80 -21.79 8.74 -7.23
N ALA A 81 -23.03 8.51 -6.80
CA ALA A 81 -23.36 8.36 -5.40
C ALA A 81 -22.71 7.10 -4.81
N ALA A 82 -22.70 5.99 -5.55
CA ALA A 82 -22.03 4.77 -5.14
C ALA A 82 -20.51 4.98 -4.99
N VAL A 83 -19.86 5.65 -5.93
CA VAL A 83 -18.43 6.02 -5.85
C VAL A 83 -18.14 6.87 -4.61
N GLU A 84 -18.99 7.86 -4.32
CA GLU A 84 -18.79 8.70 -3.12
C GLU A 84 -18.92 7.90 -1.82
N GLU A 85 -19.88 6.98 -1.73
CA GLU A 85 -20.02 6.08 -0.57
C GLU A 85 -18.82 5.15 -0.45
N ILE A 86 -18.31 4.59 -1.54
CA ILE A 86 -17.11 3.74 -1.60
C ILE A 86 -15.89 4.54 -1.13
N ARG A 87 -15.74 5.78 -1.62
CA ARG A 87 -14.65 6.67 -1.22
C ARG A 87 -14.67 6.93 0.29
N LEU A 88 -15.81 7.25 0.86
CA LEU A 88 -15.96 7.48 2.30
C LEU A 88 -15.70 6.20 3.11
N TYR A 89 -16.14 5.06 2.59
CA TYR A 89 -15.86 3.77 3.21
C TYR A 89 -14.37 3.44 3.17
N ALA A 90 -13.72 3.61 2.02
CA ALA A 90 -12.28 3.37 1.85
C ALA A 90 -11.43 4.24 2.81
N ILE A 91 -11.80 5.51 2.95
CA ILE A 91 -11.18 6.42 3.92
C ILE A 91 -11.35 5.90 5.36
N LYS A 92 -12.57 5.53 5.73
CA LYS A 92 -12.89 5.04 7.08
C LYS A 92 -12.14 3.76 7.45
N GLU A 93 -12.06 2.83 6.49
CA GLU A 93 -11.43 1.51 6.69
C GLU A 93 -9.93 1.50 6.35
N GLU A 94 -9.37 2.67 5.96
CA GLU A 94 -7.97 2.83 5.56
C GLU A 94 -7.56 1.86 4.41
N ILE A 95 -8.45 1.68 3.41
CA ILE A 95 -8.17 0.84 2.25
C ILE A 95 -7.25 1.59 1.30
N PRO A 96 -6.03 1.09 1.01
CA PRO A 96 -5.02 1.83 0.25
C PRO A 96 -5.34 1.97 -1.24
N LEU A 97 -6.03 1.00 -1.84
CA LEU A 97 -6.36 0.98 -3.27
C LEU A 97 -7.82 0.61 -3.48
N VAL A 98 -8.45 1.31 -4.44
CA VAL A 98 -9.79 0.99 -4.94
C VAL A 98 -9.72 0.90 -6.45
N PHE A 99 -10.24 -0.18 -7.01
CA PHE A 99 -10.40 -0.38 -8.45
C PHE A 99 -11.87 -0.30 -8.78
N CYS A 100 -12.20 0.47 -9.83
CA CYS A 100 -13.58 0.67 -10.24
C CYS A 100 -13.74 0.46 -11.75
N ASP A 101 -14.80 -0.22 -12.15
CA ASP A 101 -15.29 -0.17 -13.52
C ASP A 101 -16.24 1.02 -13.65
N VAL A 102 -15.90 1.96 -14.54
CA VAL A 102 -16.62 3.23 -14.68
C VAL A 102 -17.02 3.44 -16.13
N PRO A 103 -18.29 3.77 -16.39
CA PRO A 103 -18.72 4.18 -17.73
C PRO A 103 -17.90 5.37 -18.23
N SER A 104 -17.57 5.37 -19.53
CA SER A 104 -16.75 6.42 -20.14
C SER A 104 -17.35 7.81 -20.00
N GLU A 105 -18.67 7.92 -20.00
CA GLU A 105 -19.41 9.17 -19.86
C GLU A 105 -19.29 9.79 -18.45
N GLU A 106 -19.04 8.97 -17.42
CA GLU A 106 -18.96 9.40 -16.02
C GLU A 106 -17.52 9.66 -15.56
N LEU A 107 -16.54 9.28 -16.38
CA LEU A 107 -15.13 9.34 -16.02
C LEU A 107 -14.67 10.75 -15.62
N GLY A 108 -15.18 11.78 -16.32
CA GLY A 108 -14.86 13.18 -16.01
C GLY A 108 -15.32 13.64 -14.63
N ASP A 109 -16.41 13.08 -14.12
CA ASP A 109 -16.95 13.37 -12.81
C ASP A 109 -16.28 12.56 -11.70
N LEU A 110 -15.69 11.40 -12.06
CA LEU A 110 -14.97 10.55 -11.14
C LEU A 110 -13.58 11.11 -10.79
N ILE A 111 -12.84 11.62 -11.77
CA ILE A 111 -11.45 12.12 -11.60
C ILE A 111 -11.29 13.03 -10.39
N PRO A 112 -12.15 14.03 -10.12
CA PRO A 112 -12.02 14.90 -8.96
C PRO A 112 -12.28 14.22 -7.60
N LYS A 113 -12.82 13.02 -7.59
CA LYS A 113 -13.16 12.29 -6.35
C LYS A 113 -11.96 11.63 -5.70
N PHE A 114 -10.97 11.28 -6.49
CA PHE A 114 -9.75 10.62 -6.04
C PHE A 114 -8.54 11.49 -6.33
N ARG A 115 -7.52 11.30 -5.53
CA ARG A 115 -6.34 12.15 -5.59
C ARG A 115 -5.49 11.89 -6.83
N HIS A 116 -5.30 10.62 -7.17
CA HIS A 116 -4.50 10.19 -8.31
C HIS A 116 -5.19 9.02 -8.97
N LEU A 117 -5.63 9.21 -10.20
CA LEU A 117 -6.29 8.18 -10.98
C LEU A 117 -5.49 7.83 -12.23
N THR A 118 -5.35 6.55 -12.49
CA THR A 118 -5.09 6.01 -13.83
C THR A 118 -6.37 5.42 -14.39
N VAL A 119 -6.52 5.52 -15.69
CA VAL A 119 -7.66 5.01 -16.42
C VAL A 119 -7.15 4.09 -17.52
N ASP A 120 -7.56 2.83 -17.47
CA ASP A 120 -7.24 1.83 -18.48
C ASP A 120 -8.54 1.37 -19.15
N ALA A 121 -8.54 1.24 -20.48
CA ALA A 121 -9.70 0.70 -21.19
C ALA A 121 -9.90 -0.77 -20.79
N THR A 122 -11.11 -1.12 -20.35
CA THR A 122 -11.45 -2.48 -19.91
C THR A 122 -12.17 -3.29 -20.97
N ASP A 123 -12.84 -2.63 -21.92
CA ASP A 123 -13.51 -3.29 -23.01
C ASP A 123 -12.98 -2.82 -24.38
N PRO A 124 -13.10 -3.64 -25.43
CA PRO A 124 -12.63 -3.31 -26.78
C PRO A 124 -13.36 -2.12 -27.42
N ASP A 125 -14.56 -1.83 -26.98
CA ASP A 125 -15.43 -0.79 -27.54
C ASP A 125 -15.22 0.55 -26.81
N GLY A 126 -14.50 0.54 -25.65
CA GLY A 126 -14.18 1.74 -24.86
C GLY A 126 -15.39 2.32 -24.13
N GLU A 127 -16.39 1.52 -23.85
CA GLU A 127 -17.60 1.95 -23.13
C GLU A 127 -17.39 2.01 -21.62
N CYS A 128 -16.53 1.13 -21.08
CA CYS A 128 -16.17 1.10 -19.67
C CYS A 128 -14.64 1.12 -19.47
N TYR A 129 -14.20 1.67 -18.35
CA TYR A 129 -12.80 1.75 -17.99
C TYR A 129 -12.55 1.20 -16.59
N THR A 130 -11.45 0.49 -16.42
CA THR A 130 -10.90 0.24 -15.10
C THR A 130 -10.21 1.51 -14.60
N VAL A 131 -10.63 1.98 -13.45
CA VAL A 131 -10.06 3.16 -12.80
C VAL A 131 -9.28 2.69 -11.57
N ARG A 132 -7.99 3.01 -11.55
CA ARG A 132 -7.09 2.69 -10.45
C ARG A 132 -6.66 3.95 -9.75
N VAL A 133 -6.78 3.96 -8.43
CA VAL A 133 -6.17 5.02 -7.63
C VAL A 133 -4.67 4.74 -7.51
N MET A 134 -3.86 5.65 -8.03
CA MET A 134 -2.41 5.55 -7.98
C MET A 134 -1.85 6.11 -6.69
N SER A 135 -0.76 5.51 -6.23
CA SER A 135 0.07 6.10 -5.18
C SER A 135 0.91 7.26 -5.71
N GLU A 136 1.37 8.13 -4.84
CA GLU A 136 2.33 9.18 -5.19
C GLU A 136 3.65 8.61 -5.72
N ALA A 137 4.03 7.39 -5.33
CA ALA A 137 5.20 6.70 -5.87
C ALA A 137 5.08 6.43 -7.37
N ALA A 138 3.89 6.02 -7.82
CA ALA A 138 3.63 5.74 -9.24
C ALA A 138 3.64 6.99 -10.14
N LEU A 139 3.69 8.19 -9.56
CA LEU A 139 3.81 9.46 -10.30
C LEU A 139 5.27 9.87 -10.56
N LEU A 140 6.23 9.13 -10.05
CA LEU A 140 7.64 9.40 -10.28
C LEU A 140 8.14 8.64 -11.51
N ASP A 141 8.75 9.36 -12.45
CA ASP A 141 9.38 8.76 -13.64
C ASP A 141 10.69 8.03 -13.29
N GLU A 142 11.37 8.47 -12.23
CA GLU A 142 12.65 7.92 -11.78
C GLU A 142 12.83 8.02 -10.26
N LEU A 143 13.65 7.15 -9.69
CA LEU A 143 14.00 7.19 -8.28
C LEU A 143 14.75 8.48 -7.92
N PRO A 144 14.32 9.23 -6.90
CA PRO A 144 14.86 10.54 -6.60
C PRO A 144 16.20 10.49 -5.85
N THR A 145 16.99 11.52 -6.02
CA THR A 145 18.15 11.81 -5.16
C THR A 145 17.81 12.90 -4.16
N VAL A 146 17.93 12.62 -2.85
CA VAL A 146 17.62 13.55 -1.77
C VAL A 146 18.87 13.93 -0.98
N LYS A 147 19.22 15.21 -1.00
CA LYS A 147 20.43 15.75 -0.35
C LYS A 147 20.06 16.60 0.86
N GLY A 148 20.57 16.28 2.06
CA GLY A 148 20.43 17.07 3.26
C GLY A 148 21.54 18.13 3.44
N ARG A 149 21.45 18.86 4.54
CA ARG A 149 22.56 19.72 5.02
C ARG A 149 23.67 18.93 5.70
N GLY A 150 23.36 17.71 6.15
CA GLY A 150 24.28 16.81 6.84
C GLY A 150 25.11 15.92 5.89
N SER A 151 25.63 14.84 6.44
CA SER A 151 26.49 13.91 5.72
C SER A 151 25.73 12.82 4.95
N VAL A 152 24.46 12.62 5.27
CA VAL A 152 23.60 11.59 4.67
C VAL A 152 22.99 12.08 3.36
N ARG A 153 22.90 11.18 2.40
CA ARG A 153 22.16 11.34 1.15
C ARG A 153 21.30 10.11 0.92
N LEU A 154 20.14 10.28 0.31
CA LEU A 154 19.36 9.20 -0.25
C LEU A 154 19.53 9.23 -1.77
N THR A 155 19.84 8.09 -2.37
CA THR A 155 20.03 7.95 -3.82
C THR A 155 19.43 6.63 -4.28
N PRO A 156 19.17 6.44 -5.57
CA PRO A 156 18.85 5.10 -6.07
C PRO A 156 19.87 4.05 -5.60
N ILE A 157 19.40 2.84 -5.36
CA ILE A 157 20.23 1.64 -5.18
C ILE A 157 20.70 1.25 -6.58
N THR A 158 21.95 0.85 -6.74
CA THR A 158 22.57 0.53 -8.03
C THR A 158 23.27 -0.81 -7.96
N GLU A 159 23.61 -1.40 -9.11
CA GLU A 159 24.41 -2.64 -9.19
C GLU A 159 25.70 -2.60 -8.34
N ALA A 160 26.33 -1.42 -8.20
CA ALA A 160 27.51 -1.25 -7.36
C ALA A 160 27.22 -1.47 -5.86
N ASP A 161 25.96 -1.49 -5.45
CA ASP A 161 25.52 -1.68 -4.06
C ASP A 161 25.11 -3.13 -3.78
N ASP A 162 24.96 -3.98 -4.80
CA ASP A 162 24.36 -5.33 -4.66
C ASP A 162 24.98 -6.14 -3.52
N GLU A 163 26.31 -6.15 -3.38
CA GLU A 163 26.95 -6.88 -2.29
C GLU A 163 26.62 -6.29 -0.91
N SER A 164 26.60 -4.98 -0.75
CA SER A 164 26.29 -4.30 0.52
C SER A 164 24.79 -4.36 0.83
N TYR A 165 23.94 -4.27 -0.19
CA TYR A 165 22.50 -4.37 -0.03
C TYR A 165 22.08 -5.79 0.29
N PHE A 166 22.65 -6.79 -0.39
CA PHE A 166 22.48 -8.19 -0.05
C PHE A 166 22.88 -8.47 1.41
N ALA A 167 24.05 -8.00 1.84
CA ALA A 167 24.50 -8.15 3.22
C ALA A 167 23.55 -7.51 4.23
N LEU A 168 22.96 -6.34 3.92
CA LEU A 168 21.96 -5.66 4.73
C LEU A 168 20.66 -6.48 4.84
N CYS A 169 20.17 -7.00 3.72
CA CYS A 169 18.90 -7.71 3.65
C CYS A 169 18.95 -9.12 4.23
N THR A 170 20.12 -9.75 4.23
CA THR A 170 20.31 -11.11 4.76
C THR A 170 20.83 -11.15 6.21
N ASP A 171 21.23 -10.01 6.80
CA ASP A 171 21.66 -9.95 8.19
C ASP A 171 20.47 -10.14 9.15
N ILE A 172 20.46 -11.26 9.88
CA ILE A 172 19.35 -11.68 10.75
C ILE A 172 19.06 -10.64 11.85
N ASP A 173 20.11 -10.06 12.46
CA ASP A 173 19.94 -9.09 13.55
C ASP A 173 19.40 -7.76 13.04
N THR A 174 19.76 -7.36 11.83
CA THR A 174 19.22 -6.16 11.17
C THR A 174 17.75 -6.32 10.83
N ASN A 175 17.35 -7.50 10.38
CA ASN A 175 16.01 -7.76 9.86
C ASN A 175 15.06 -8.35 10.92
N LYS A 176 15.49 -8.57 12.15
CA LYS A 176 14.67 -9.11 13.25
C LYS A 176 13.30 -8.40 13.41
N TYR A 177 13.24 -7.12 13.11
CA TYR A 177 12.01 -6.29 13.24
C TYR A 177 11.58 -5.67 11.92
N TRP A 178 12.10 -6.16 10.77
CA TRP A 178 11.78 -5.59 9.46
C TRP A 178 10.36 -5.95 9.00
N GLY A 179 9.80 -7.06 9.53
CA GLY A 179 8.42 -7.48 9.25
C GLY A 179 8.26 -8.37 8.02
N TYR A 180 9.33 -8.60 7.27
CA TYR A 180 9.36 -9.45 6.09
C TYR A 180 10.55 -10.41 6.15
N ASP A 181 10.29 -11.68 5.90
CA ASP A 181 11.32 -12.73 5.79
C ASP A 181 11.42 -13.20 4.34
N TYR A 182 12.37 -12.66 3.58
CA TYR A 182 12.60 -12.98 2.18
C TYR A 182 12.75 -14.48 1.89
N ARG A 183 13.13 -15.28 2.89
CA ARG A 183 13.32 -16.73 2.73
C ARG A 183 12.03 -17.49 2.50
N GLU A 184 10.89 -16.87 2.76
CA GLU A 184 9.57 -17.42 2.43
C GLU A 184 9.35 -17.41 0.91
N ASP A 185 9.87 -16.38 0.21
CA ASP A 185 9.73 -16.23 -1.24
C ASP A 185 10.95 -16.79 -1.99
N GLU A 186 12.17 -16.47 -1.54
CA GLU A 186 13.43 -16.88 -2.18
C GLU A 186 14.45 -17.33 -1.12
N PRO A 187 14.55 -18.65 -0.86
CA PRO A 187 15.46 -19.18 0.18
C PRO A 187 16.94 -19.06 -0.13
N ASP A 188 17.32 -18.96 -1.41
CA ASP A 188 18.72 -18.88 -1.87
C ASP A 188 18.87 -17.75 -2.90
N PRO A 189 18.70 -16.47 -2.48
CA PRO A 189 18.66 -15.35 -3.39
C PRO A 189 20.03 -15.05 -3.99
N GLU A 190 20.04 -14.66 -5.27
CA GLU A 190 21.21 -14.08 -5.92
C GLU A 190 21.51 -12.67 -5.37
N LYS A 191 22.72 -12.16 -5.62
CA LYS A 191 23.18 -10.89 -5.02
C LYS A 191 22.37 -9.67 -5.45
N ASP A 192 21.80 -9.68 -6.63
CA ASP A 192 20.97 -8.61 -7.20
C ASP A 192 19.48 -8.72 -6.87
N TYR A 193 19.04 -9.84 -6.31
CA TYR A 193 17.64 -10.13 -5.99
C TYR A 193 16.92 -8.97 -5.29
N PHE A 194 17.51 -8.41 -4.23
CA PHE A 194 16.87 -7.34 -3.45
C PHE A 194 16.79 -6.01 -4.23
N ARG A 195 17.80 -5.71 -5.07
CA ARG A 195 17.76 -4.53 -5.93
C ARG A 195 16.67 -4.68 -6.99
N GLU A 196 16.61 -5.82 -7.66
CA GLU A 196 15.59 -6.09 -8.68
C GLU A 196 14.18 -6.04 -8.10
N ASN A 197 13.97 -6.61 -6.90
CA ASN A 197 12.70 -6.48 -6.20
C ASN A 197 12.36 -5.02 -5.90
N SER A 198 13.30 -4.21 -5.40
CA SER A 198 13.04 -2.79 -5.14
C SER A 198 12.74 -1.99 -6.42
N GLU A 199 13.35 -2.33 -7.54
CA GLU A 199 13.05 -1.77 -8.86
C GLU A 199 11.64 -2.16 -9.34
N MET A 200 11.24 -3.43 -9.14
CA MET A 200 9.88 -3.89 -9.47
C MET A 200 8.81 -3.22 -8.59
N GLU A 201 9.07 -3.06 -7.29
CA GLU A 201 8.16 -2.36 -6.37
C GLU A 201 7.99 -0.89 -6.79
N PHE A 202 9.08 -0.22 -7.17
CA PHE A 202 9.02 1.13 -7.69
C PHE A 202 8.24 1.21 -9.00
N ALA A 203 8.49 0.30 -9.95
CA ALA A 203 7.78 0.25 -11.22
C ALA A 203 6.26 0.02 -11.05
N ARG A 204 5.87 -0.70 -9.99
CA ARG A 204 4.45 -0.91 -9.62
C ARG A 204 3.85 0.26 -8.82
N GLY A 205 4.66 1.23 -8.40
CA GLY A 205 4.23 2.32 -7.53
C GLY A 205 3.92 1.89 -6.09
N SER A 206 4.41 0.74 -5.64
CA SER A 206 4.13 0.19 -4.31
C SER A 206 5.13 0.64 -3.24
N ALA A 207 6.40 0.85 -3.63
CA ALA A 207 7.43 1.33 -2.72
C ALA A 207 8.49 2.19 -3.40
N ILE A 208 9.21 2.98 -2.61
CA ILE A 208 10.39 3.75 -3.00
C ILE A 208 11.51 3.39 -2.06
N SER A 209 12.41 2.50 -2.46
CA SER A 209 13.59 2.12 -1.69
C SER A 209 14.83 2.86 -2.19
N LEU A 210 15.52 3.53 -1.26
CA LEU A 210 16.70 4.36 -1.55
C LEU A 210 17.89 3.95 -0.69
N ALA A 211 19.08 3.95 -1.28
CA ALA A 211 20.33 3.79 -0.57
C ALA A 211 20.58 4.97 0.38
N VAL A 212 20.83 4.68 1.64
CA VAL A 212 21.40 5.65 2.59
C VAL A 212 22.91 5.69 2.35
N ARG A 213 23.43 6.87 1.98
CA ARG A 213 24.86 7.06 1.73
C ARG A 213 25.52 8.05 2.67
N VAL A 214 26.69 7.71 3.14
CA VAL A 214 27.57 8.60 3.90
C VAL A 214 28.92 8.70 3.19
N LYS A 215 29.31 9.89 2.79
CA LYS A 215 30.53 10.14 2.00
C LYS A 215 30.63 9.27 0.71
N GLY A 216 29.49 8.98 0.10
CA GLY A 216 29.37 8.17 -1.11
C GLY A 216 29.26 6.67 -0.87
N GLN A 217 29.55 6.17 0.34
CA GLN A 217 29.45 4.77 0.69
C GLN A 217 28.00 4.39 1.02
N PHE A 218 27.52 3.23 0.55
CA PHE A 218 26.28 2.61 0.97
C PHE A 218 26.40 2.20 2.45
N VAL A 219 25.43 2.61 3.28
CA VAL A 219 25.40 2.32 4.71
C VAL A 219 24.06 1.75 5.19
N GLY A 220 23.06 1.68 4.31
CA GLY A 220 21.74 1.17 4.62
C GLY A 220 20.71 1.55 3.60
N GLU A 221 19.45 1.36 3.98
CA GLU A 221 18.26 1.61 3.17
C GLU A 221 17.28 2.53 3.91
N ALA A 222 16.57 3.33 3.13
CA ALA A 222 15.43 4.13 3.57
C ALA A 222 14.29 3.99 2.56
N THR A 223 13.11 3.61 3.03
CA THR A 223 11.98 3.26 2.16
C THR A 223 10.70 4.00 2.54
N LEU A 224 9.88 4.31 1.53
CA LEU A 224 8.47 4.71 1.63
C LEU A 224 7.63 3.61 1.00
N TYR A 225 6.58 3.17 1.68
CA TYR A 225 5.71 2.07 1.24
C TYR A 225 4.31 2.22 1.83
N ALA A 226 3.40 1.30 1.53
CA ALA A 226 2.02 1.33 2.00
C ALA A 226 1.35 2.70 1.75
N PHE A 227 1.44 3.19 0.52
CA PHE A 227 0.77 4.41 0.09
C PHE A 227 -0.75 4.22 0.15
N ASP A 228 -1.46 5.19 0.71
CA ASP A 228 -2.91 5.09 0.91
C ASP A 228 -3.72 6.18 0.17
N LEU A 229 -5.04 6.01 0.15
CA LEU A 229 -5.98 6.93 -0.50
C LEU A 229 -6.05 8.31 0.17
N LEU A 230 -5.56 8.44 1.40
CA LEU A 230 -5.59 9.68 2.18
C LEU A 230 -4.41 10.57 1.87
N GLY A 231 -3.50 10.09 1.03
CA GLY A 231 -2.25 10.77 0.67
C GLY A 231 -1.17 10.59 1.73
N GLY A 232 -1.17 9.46 2.41
CA GLY A 232 -0.14 9.07 3.34
C GLY A 232 0.69 7.88 2.86
N CYS A 233 1.78 7.61 3.56
CA CYS A 233 2.53 6.39 3.42
C CYS A 233 3.24 6.02 4.72
N GLU A 234 3.77 4.81 4.78
CA GLU A 234 4.64 4.36 5.86
C GLU A 234 6.11 4.50 5.46
N CYS A 235 6.98 4.70 6.45
CA CYS A 235 8.41 4.79 6.22
C CYS A 235 9.20 3.86 7.13
N ALA A 236 10.32 3.37 6.61
CA ALA A 236 11.27 2.60 7.38
C ALA A 236 12.73 2.96 7.03
N VAL A 237 13.64 2.72 7.97
CA VAL A 237 15.08 2.90 7.79
C VAL A 237 15.82 1.76 8.48
N ARG A 238 16.74 1.11 7.77
CA ARG A 238 17.68 0.16 8.35
C ARG A 238 19.11 0.47 7.93
N LEU A 239 20.06 0.20 8.81
CA LEU A 239 21.48 0.45 8.58
C LEU A 239 22.30 -0.81 8.85
N LEU A 240 23.36 -0.98 8.09
CA LEU A 240 24.42 -1.94 8.39
C LEU A 240 24.94 -1.72 9.83
N PRO A 241 25.26 -2.79 10.57
CA PRO A 241 25.65 -2.72 11.99
C PRO A 241 26.73 -1.68 12.30
N ASP A 242 27.77 -1.62 11.47
CA ASP A 242 28.94 -0.73 11.66
C ASP A 242 28.59 0.78 11.56
N PHE A 243 27.44 1.12 11.03
CA PHE A 243 27.00 2.51 10.83
C PHE A 243 25.93 2.98 11.82
N ARG A 244 25.50 2.10 12.74
CA ARG A 244 24.52 2.43 13.77
C ARG A 244 25.10 3.35 14.85
N GLY A 245 24.21 3.96 15.63
CA GLY A 245 24.58 4.80 16.77
C GLY A 245 25.19 6.16 16.41
N ARG A 246 25.31 6.53 15.13
CA ARG A 246 25.93 7.77 14.64
C ARG A 246 24.94 8.83 14.17
N GLY A 247 23.64 8.60 14.37
CA GLY A 247 22.57 9.54 13.96
C GLY A 247 22.16 9.45 12.49
N TYR A 248 22.79 8.61 11.68
CA TYR A 248 22.51 8.50 10.24
C TYR A 248 21.07 8.07 9.93
N ALA A 249 20.50 7.13 10.69
CA ALA A 249 19.10 6.74 10.51
C ALA A 249 18.12 7.89 10.78
N THR A 250 18.37 8.69 11.83
CA THR A 250 17.55 9.89 12.10
C THR A 250 17.66 10.92 10.99
N GLU A 251 18.86 11.09 10.42
CA GLU A 251 19.05 12.00 9.27
C GLU A 251 18.37 11.47 8.01
N ALA A 252 18.47 10.16 7.74
CA ALA A 252 17.76 9.51 6.64
C ALA A 252 16.24 9.66 6.76
N LEU A 253 15.68 9.45 7.95
CA LEU A 253 14.25 9.64 8.21
C LEU A 253 13.80 11.10 7.96
N ARG A 254 14.60 12.09 8.33
CA ARG A 254 14.31 13.50 7.98
C ARG A 254 14.35 13.75 6.48
N LEU A 255 15.21 13.05 5.74
CA LEU A 255 15.25 13.14 4.29
C LEU A 255 14.04 12.47 3.65
N LEU A 256 13.56 11.31 4.17
CA LEU A 256 12.30 10.70 3.75
C LEU A 256 11.12 11.65 3.99
N LYS A 257 11.01 12.23 5.20
CA LYS A 257 9.97 13.23 5.49
C LYS A 257 9.95 14.38 4.48
N ARG A 258 11.13 14.91 4.12
CA ARG A 258 11.22 15.96 3.11
C ARG A 258 10.87 15.47 1.71
N LEU A 259 11.27 14.24 1.34
CA LEU A 259 10.87 13.62 0.09
C LEU A 259 9.34 13.51 0.02
N SER A 260 8.72 12.98 1.06
CA SER A 260 7.27 12.85 1.18
C SER A 260 6.54 14.19 1.01
N THR A 261 7.03 15.26 1.64
CA THR A 261 6.51 16.62 1.44
C THR A 261 6.64 17.07 -0.02
N ASN A 262 7.78 16.81 -0.65
CA ASN A 262 8.01 17.22 -2.06
C ASN A 262 7.14 16.43 -3.05
N MET A 263 6.80 15.19 -2.74
CA MET A 263 5.87 14.36 -3.50
C MET A 263 4.40 14.79 -3.31
N GLY A 264 4.14 15.69 -2.36
CA GLY A 264 2.79 16.16 -2.07
C GLY A 264 2.01 15.22 -1.15
N LEU A 265 2.65 14.31 -0.43
CA LEU A 265 2.00 13.54 0.63
C LEU A 265 1.52 14.45 1.76
N VAL A 266 0.47 14.06 2.46
CA VAL A 266 -0.14 14.85 3.55
C VAL A 266 0.37 14.40 4.91
N TYR A 267 0.72 13.11 5.05
CA TYR A 267 1.29 12.60 6.29
C TYR A 267 2.23 11.41 6.06
N LEU A 268 3.05 11.16 7.06
CA LEU A 268 4.00 10.06 7.10
C LEU A 268 3.78 9.25 8.39
N THR A 269 3.76 7.93 8.28
CA THR A 269 3.64 7.02 9.41
C THR A 269 4.87 6.12 9.55
N ALA A 270 5.03 5.52 10.72
CA ALA A 270 5.97 4.45 10.97
C ALA A 270 5.41 3.52 12.06
N THR A 271 5.47 2.22 11.83
CA THR A 271 5.08 1.20 12.81
C THR A 271 6.33 0.50 13.33
N VAL A 272 6.57 0.57 14.63
CA VAL A 272 7.78 0.08 15.27
C VAL A 272 7.44 -0.99 16.30
N ASP A 273 8.18 -2.11 16.27
CA ASP A 273 8.07 -3.13 17.30
C ASP A 273 8.41 -2.56 18.68
N LYS A 274 7.62 -2.92 19.69
CA LYS A 274 7.79 -2.41 21.08
C LYS A 274 9.13 -2.80 21.70
N GLU A 275 9.72 -3.90 21.27
CA GLU A 275 11.06 -4.32 21.72
C GLU A 275 12.18 -3.58 20.98
N ASN A 276 11.91 -2.95 19.83
CA ASN A 276 12.90 -2.20 19.06
C ASN A 276 13.10 -0.78 19.60
N ILE A 277 13.65 -0.68 20.79
CA ILE A 277 13.89 0.61 21.49
C ILE A 277 14.75 1.58 20.66
N ALA A 278 15.68 1.05 19.86
CA ALA A 278 16.56 1.88 19.03
C ALA A 278 15.74 2.60 17.93
N SER A 279 14.84 1.87 17.27
CA SER A 279 13.94 2.44 16.26
C SER A 279 12.94 3.42 16.89
N GLN A 280 12.34 3.11 18.04
CA GLN A 280 11.45 4.04 18.74
C GLN A 280 12.15 5.39 18.99
N ARG A 281 13.33 5.37 19.63
CA ARG A 281 14.12 6.59 19.91
C ARG A 281 14.55 7.36 18.65
N MET A 282 14.72 6.68 17.53
CA MET A 282 15.00 7.31 16.25
C MET A 282 13.75 7.99 15.70
N THR A 283 12.62 7.28 15.70
CA THR A 283 11.35 7.72 15.13
C THR A 283 10.77 8.90 15.89
N GLU A 284 10.80 8.88 17.23
CA GLU A 284 10.36 9.96 18.14
C GLU A 284 11.04 11.33 17.89
N LYS A 285 12.17 11.35 17.20
CA LYS A 285 12.84 12.61 16.82
C LYS A 285 12.24 13.28 15.58
N CYS A 286 11.34 12.60 14.89
CA CYS A 286 10.80 13.04 13.61
C CYS A 286 9.29 12.93 13.51
N LEU A 287 8.67 11.97 14.20
CA LEU A 287 7.25 11.65 14.21
C LEU A 287 6.74 11.58 15.65
N ASP A 288 5.46 11.85 15.84
CA ASP A 288 4.78 11.78 17.13
C ASP A 288 4.13 10.42 17.33
N GLU A 289 4.17 9.85 18.54
CA GLU A 289 3.45 8.63 18.88
C GLU A 289 1.94 8.89 18.84
N VAL A 290 1.20 8.07 18.07
CA VAL A 290 -0.26 8.19 17.94
C VAL A 290 -1.02 7.02 18.54
N SER A 291 -0.41 5.84 18.60
CA SER A 291 -1.00 4.68 19.28
C SER A 291 0.05 3.68 19.73
N ARG A 292 -0.31 2.87 20.72
CA ARG A 292 0.56 1.82 21.27
C ARG A 292 -0.29 0.59 21.60
N THR A 293 0.13 -0.56 21.10
CA THR A 293 -0.46 -1.87 21.39
C THR A 293 0.48 -2.70 22.28
N ASP A 294 0.15 -3.96 22.50
CA ASP A 294 1.02 -4.87 23.26
C ASP A 294 2.33 -5.21 22.51
N SER A 295 2.34 -5.15 21.19
CA SER A 295 3.49 -5.50 20.35
C SER A 295 4.07 -4.34 19.53
N LYS A 296 3.28 -3.35 19.16
CA LYS A 296 3.66 -2.29 18.22
C LYS A 296 3.41 -0.88 18.77
N VAL A 297 4.20 0.08 18.29
CA VAL A 297 4.00 1.52 18.51
C VAL A 297 3.86 2.18 17.14
N LYS A 298 2.77 2.89 16.91
CA LYS A 298 2.53 3.64 15.66
C LYS A 298 2.86 5.11 15.88
N TYR A 299 3.59 5.66 14.96
CA TYR A 299 3.98 7.07 14.90
C TYR A 299 3.39 7.71 13.64
N ARG A 300 3.13 9.03 13.72
CA ARG A 300 2.64 9.82 12.58
C ARG A 300 3.14 11.25 12.67
N THR A 301 3.28 11.89 11.52
CA THR A 301 3.50 13.34 11.41
C THR A 301 2.77 13.88 10.18
N GLU A 302 2.14 15.02 10.33
CA GLU A 302 1.64 15.80 9.20
C GLU A 302 2.83 16.43 8.44
N LEU A 303 2.66 16.63 7.09
CA LEU A 303 3.73 17.05 6.18
C LEU A 303 3.52 18.48 5.63
#